data_f6f2788fd449f415342ba1a3fe383d6a
#
_entry.id   f6f2788fd449f415342ba1a3fe383d6a
#
_cell.length_a   1.000
_cell.length_b   1.000
_cell.length_c   1.000
_cell.angle_alpha   90.00
_cell.angle_beta   90.00
_cell.angle_gamma   90.00
#
_symmetry.space_group_name_H-M   'P 1'
#
loop_
_entity.id
_entity.type
_entity.pdbx_description
1 polymer ?
#
loop_
_entity_poly.entity_id
_entity_poly.type
_entity_poly.pdbx_seq_one_letter_code
_entity_poly.pdbx_strand_id
1 'polypeptide(L)'
;MNDLIKDEEVLSQVRADAFVPKETSIRDVKLRPFTAGSLLICKKVGNKLITGGESENPEFDILSFIYIHSAPVVQVRVNSYSKEKFWGSVLEWADKLKVTDLEEAGKMIEEIISSSGLAIASPKDDEKSSGGDSPN
;
A
#
# COMPACT_ATOMS: atom_id res chain seq x y z
N MET A 1 7.05 -8.85 38.29
CA MET A 1 7.15 -7.52 37.74
C MET A 1 7.73 -7.51 36.33
N ASN A 2 8.95 -7.99 36.22
CA ASN A 2 9.55 -8.03 34.89
C ASN A 2 8.79 -8.92 33.95
N ASP A 3 8.20 -9.97 34.46
CA ASP A 3 7.45 -10.89 33.62
C ASP A 3 6.24 -10.17 33.01
N LEU A 4 5.60 -9.32 33.80
CA LEU A 4 4.46 -8.59 33.33
C LEU A 4 4.87 -7.63 32.23
N ILE A 5 5.98 -6.95 32.42
CA ILE A 5 6.47 -6.03 31.40
C ILE A 5 6.81 -6.78 30.13
N LYS A 6 7.42 -7.94 30.29
CA LYS A 6 7.74 -8.76 29.14
C LYS A 6 6.49 -9.16 28.38
N ASP A 7 5.46 -9.53 29.10
CA ASP A 7 4.21 -9.94 28.45
C ASP A 7 3.64 -8.80 27.65
N GLU A 8 3.69 -7.60 28.19
CA GLU A 8 3.21 -6.46 27.47
C GLU A 8 4.02 -6.19 26.21
N GLU A 9 5.33 -6.34 26.32
CA GLU A 9 6.17 -6.15 25.15
C GLU A 9 5.88 -7.20 24.10
N VAL A 10 5.71 -8.43 24.51
CA VAL A 10 5.41 -9.50 23.57
C VAL A 10 4.09 -9.25 22.90
N LEU A 11 3.08 -8.85 23.65
CA LEU A 11 1.79 -8.54 23.07
C LEU A 11 1.88 -7.39 22.11
N SER A 12 2.65 -6.38 22.47
CA SER A 12 2.83 -5.24 21.62
C SER A 12 3.49 -5.63 20.31
N GLN A 13 4.48 -6.49 20.38
CA GLN A 13 5.16 -6.96 19.19
C GLN A 13 4.25 -7.80 18.33
N VAL A 14 3.46 -8.66 18.95
CA VAL A 14 2.53 -9.48 18.20
C VAL A 14 1.53 -8.60 17.46
N ARG A 15 1.05 -7.56 18.13
CA ARG A 15 0.14 -6.64 17.47
C ARG A 15 0.83 -5.91 16.34
N ALA A 16 2.06 -5.47 16.56
CA ALA A 16 2.79 -4.79 15.52
C ALA A 16 2.95 -5.70 14.32
N ASP A 17 3.29 -6.95 14.58
CA ASP A 17 3.46 -7.90 13.49
C ASP A 17 2.15 -8.14 12.75
N ALA A 18 1.03 -8.04 13.45
CA ALA A 18 -0.27 -8.22 12.81
C ALA A 18 -0.63 -7.03 11.94
N PHE A 19 -0.23 -5.83 12.35
CA PHE A 19 -0.59 -4.65 11.60
C PHE A 19 0.47 -4.20 10.62
N VAL A 20 1.73 -4.47 10.93
CA VAL A 20 2.81 -4.11 10.05
C VAL A 20 3.07 -5.30 9.14
N PRO A 21 2.85 -5.13 7.85
CA PRO A 21 3.04 -6.25 6.93
C PRO A 21 4.44 -6.78 7.01
N LYS A 22 4.55 -8.06 6.88
CA LYS A 22 5.86 -8.65 6.78
C LYS A 22 6.54 -8.11 5.54
N GLU A 23 7.85 -8.09 5.61
CA GLU A 23 8.61 -7.73 4.44
C GLU A 23 8.25 -8.70 3.34
N THR A 24 7.80 -8.19 2.24
CA THR A 24 7.43 -9.02 1.11
C THR A 24 8.29 -8.65 -0.08
N SER A 25 8.36 -9.56 -1.02
CA SER A 25 9.11 -9.27 -2.22
C SER A 25 8.43 -9.87 -3.43
N ILE A 26 8.62 -9.23 -4.56
CA ILE A 26 8.16 -9.72 -5.85
C ILE A 26 9.42 -9.86 -6.68
N ARG A 27 9.76 -11.08 -7.04
CA ARG A 27 11.03 -11.38 -7.65
C ARG A 27 12.15 -10.90 -6.73
N ASP A 28 12.99 -10.03 -7.18
CA ASP A 28 14.08 -9.49 -6.37
C ASP A 28 13.75 -8.14 -5.77
N VAL A 29 12.55 -7.66 -5.97
CA VAL A 29 12.15 -6.35 -5.48
C VAL A 29 11.53 -6.51 -4.10
N LYS A 30 12.17 -5.93 -3.09
CA LYS A 30 11.65 -6.00 -1.73
C LYS A 30 10.80 -4.79 -1.42
N LEU A 31 9.69 -5.04 -0.76
CA LEU A 31 8.77 -3.99 -0.39
C LEU A 31 8.90 -3.68 1.09
N ARG A 32 9.06 -2.41 1.40
CA ARG A 32 9.03 -1.96 2.79
C ARG A 32 7.61 -2.01 3.32
N PRO A 33 7.44 -2.04 4.63
CA PRO A 33 6.09 -2.04 5.19
C PRO A 33 5.31 -0.79 4.80
N PHE A 34 4.00 -0.96 4.71
CA PHE A 34 3.08 0.13 4.40
C PHE A 34 2.91 0.97 5.65
N THR A 35 3.36 2.22 5.60
CA THR A 35 3.38 3.09 6.77
C THR A 35 2.52 4.31 6.53
N ALA A 36 2.31 5.10 7.60
CA ALA A 36 1.58 6.35 7.45
C ALA A 36 2.25 7.26 6.44
N GLY A 37 3.59 7.28 6.44
CA GLY A 37 4.30 8.11 5.48
C GLY A 37 4.06 7.66 4.04
N SER A 38 4.13 6.36 3.80
CA SER A 38 3.90 5.88 2.44
C SER A 38 2.43 6.04 2.05
N LEU A 39 1.52 5.96 3.01
CA LEU A 39 0.11 6.23 2.74
C LEU A 39 -0.07 7.65 2.20
N LEU A 40 0.58 8.61 2.84
CA LEU A 40 0.45 9.99 2.41
C LEU A 40 1.02 10.20 1.02
N ILE A 41 2.13 9.53 0.72
CA ILE A 41 2.69 9.63 -0.62
C ILE A 41 1.75 9.00 -1.64
N CYS A 42 1.18 7.86 -1.32
CA CYS A 42 0.22 7.22 -2.21
C CYS A 42 -0.96 8.14 -2.51
N LYS A 43 -1.46 8.82 -1.48
CA LYS A 43 -2.56 9.75 -1.69
C LYS A 43 -2.12 10.94 -2.53
N LYS A 44 -0.91 11.43 -2.27
CA LYS A 44 -0.41 12.58 -2.99
C LYS A 44 -0.30 12.31 -4.49
N VAL A 45 0.16 11.12 -4.84
CA VAL A 45 0.32 10.79 -6.25
C VAL A 45 -0.95 10.21 -6.86
N GLY A 46 -2.00 10.09 -6.08
CA GLY A 46 -3.29 9.64 -6.61
C GLY A 46 -3.37 8.17 -6.93
N ASN A 47 -2.73 7.35 -6.10
CA ASN A 47 -2.77 5.90 -6.32
C ASN A 47 -4.16 5.38 -6.01
N LYS A 48 -4.82 4.83 -7.01
CA LYS A 48 -6.21 4.39 -6.86
C LYS A 48 -6.37 3.17 -6.00
N LEU A 49 -5.33 2.40 -5.80
CA LEU A 49 -5.41 1.28 -4.87
C LEU A 49 -5.66 1.78 -3.45
N ILE A 50 -5.23 3.01 -3.18
CA ILE A 50 -5.40 3.61 -1.87
C ILE A 50 -6.60 4.53 -1.83
N THR A 51 -6.76 5.37 -2.84
CA THR A 51 -7.82 6.37 -2.82
C THR A 51 -9.16 5.82 -3.29
N GLY A 52 -9.15 4.67 -3.96
CA GLY A 52 -10.38 4.08 -4.45
C GLY A 52 -10.85 4.71 -5.74
N GLY A 53 -11.86 4.12 -6.31
CA GLY A 53 -12.41 4.61 -7.56
C GLY A 53 -11.83 3.87 -8.74
N GLU A 54 -12.27 4.29 -9.91
CA GLU A 54 -11.79 3.68 -11.14
C GLU A 54 -10.42 4.19 -11.50
N SER A 55 -9.57 3.29 -11.93
CA SER A 55 -8.24 3.65 -12.36
C SER A 55 -8.17 3.63 -13.87
N GLU A 56 -7.59 4.68 -14.42
CA GLU A 56 -7.36 4.71 -15.86
C GLU A 56 -6.21 3.82 -16.24
N ASN A 57 -5.34 3.52 -15.29
CA ASN A 57 -4.17 2.71 -15.57
C ASN A 57 -3.86 1.87 -14.33
N PRO A 58 -4.59 0.75 -14.15
CA PRO A 58 -4.37 -0.06 -12.96
C PRO A 58 -2.95 -0.58 -12.83
N GLU A 59 -2.32 -0.88 -13.95
CA GLU A 59 -0.95 -1.35 -13.91
C GLU A 59 -0.02 -0.30 -13.35
N PHE A 60 -0.27 0.95 -13.69
CA PHE A 60 0.57 2.02 -13.17
C PHE A 60 0.37 2.16 -11.66
N ASP A 61 -0.86 1.99 -11.19
CA ASP A 61 -1.11 2.05 -9.75
C ASP A 61 -0.35 0.96 -9.02
N ILE A 62 -0.34 -0.24 -9.56
CA ILE A 62 0.40 -1.34 -8.98
C ILE A 62 1.90 -1.03 -8.95
N LEU A 63 2.42 -0.59 -10.08
CA LEU A 63 3.83 -0.30 -10.19
C LEU A 63 4.25 0.87 -9.31
N SER A 64 3.39 1.88 -9.19
CA SER A 64 3.72 3.02 -8.36
C SER A 64 3.73 2.63 -6.89
N PHE A 65 2.82 1.76 -6.47
CA PHE A 65 2.85 1.27 -5.10
C PHE A 65 4.16 0.53 -4.83
N ILE A 66 4.58 -0.29 -5.77
CA ILE A 66 5.83 -1.02 -5.62
C ILE A 66 7.02 -0.06 -5.57
N TYR A 67 7.02 0.92 -6.46
CA TYR A 67 8.08 1.91 -6.47
C TYR A 67 8.16 2.65 -5.13
N ILE A 68 7.01 3.09 -4.63
CA ILE A 68 6.96 3.84 -3.38
C ILE A 68 7.55 3.03 -2.23
N HIS A 69 7.38 1.73 -2.26
CA HIS A 69 7.79 0.88 -1.16
C HIS A 69 9.11 0.15 -1.40
N SER A 70 9.74 0.36 -2.55
CA SER A 70 10.98 -0.32 -2.89
C SER A 70 12.14 0.62 -3.09
N ALA A 71 11.89 1.76 -3.70
CA ALA A 71 12.95 2.71 -3.99
C ALA A 71 13.36 3.43 -2.71
N PRO A 72 14.54 4.03 -2.70
CA PRO A 72 14.99 4.76 -1.49
C PRO A 72 13.98 5.82 -1.09
N VAL A 73 13.75 5.92 0.21
CA VAL A 73 12.69 6.78 0.74
C VAL A 73 12.85 8.22 0.30
N VAL A 74 14.08 8.73 0.37
CA VAL A 74 14.31 10.12 0.01
C VAL A 74 13.99 10.35 -1.46
N GLN A 75 14.39 9.41 -2.31
CA GLN A 75 14.12 9.53 -3.72
C GLN A 75 12.62 9.56 -4.00
N VAL A 76 11.88 8.69 -3.33
CA VAL A 76 10.44 8.64 -3.52
C VAL A 76 9.80 9.96 -3.09
N ARG A 77 10.22 10.48 -1.96
CA ARG A 77 9.66 11.74 -1.47
C ARG A 77 9.92 12.88 -2.43
N VAL A 78 11.16 13.00 -2.86
CA VAL A 78 11.52 14.10 -3.77
C VAL A 78 10.75 13.98 -5.08
N ASN A 79 10.71 12.79 -5.63
CA ASN A 79 10.07 12.61 -6.93
C ASN A 79 8.55 12.76 -6.86
N SER A 80 7.96 12.59 -5.68
CA SER A 80 6.52 12.70 -5.55
C SER A 80 6.02 14.13 -5.71
N TYR A 81 6.92 15.12 -5.70
CA TYR A 81 6.52 16.50 -5.89
C TYR A 81 6.27 16.86 -7.35
N SER A 82 6.70 16.03 -8.29
CA SER A 82 6.51 16.30 -9.69
C SER A 82 5.89 15.06 -10.33
N LYS A 83 4.75 15.24 -10.97
CA LYS A 83 4.09 14.12 -11.64
C LYS A 83 4.99 13.50 -12.69
N GLU A 84 5.68 14.34 -13.44
CA GLU A 84 6.53 13.84 -14.50
C GLU A 84 7.70 13.04 -13.97
N LYS A 85 8.32 13.56 -12.91
CA LYS A 85 9.45 12.85 -12.33
C LYS A 85 8.99 11.54 -11.69
N PHE A 86 7.84 11.58 -11.03
CA PHE A 86 7.32 10.38 -10.41
C PHE A 86 7.01 9.33 -11.48
N TRP A 87 6.34 9.75 -12.55
CA TRP A 87 6.02 8.84 -13.65
C TRP A 87 7.28 8.22 -14.23
N GLY A 88 8.27 9.05 -14.50
CA GLY A 88 9.52 8.55 -15.07
C GLY A 88 10.22 7.57 -14.15
N SER A 89 10.20 7.85 -12.85
CA SER A 89 10.85 6.97 -11.89
C SER A 89 10.13 5.64 -11.79
N VAL A 90 8.80 5.67 -11.81
CA VAL A 90 8.02 4.44 -11.77
C VAL A 90 8.32 3.60 -12.99
N LEU A 91 8.40 4.23 -14.16
CA LEU A 91 8.68 3.48 -15.38
C LEU A 91 10.04 2.81 -15.34
N GLU A 92 11.03 3.53 -14.82
CA GLU A 92 12.35 2.91 -14.66
C GLU A 92 12.29 1.71 -13.74
N TRP A 93 11.55 1.87 -12.65
CA TRP A 93 11.44 0.78 -11.68
C TRP A 93 10.66 -0.38 -12.25
N ALA A 94 9.71 -0.08 -13.11
CA ALA A 94 8.85 -1.10 -13.69
C ALA A 94 9.63 -2.14 -14.50
N ASP A 95 10.77 -1.76 -15.03
CA ASP A 95 11.55 -2.69 -15.81
C ASP A 95 12.11 -3.84 -14.96
N LYS A 96 12.05 -3.73 -13.65
CA LYS A 96 12.49 -4.82 -12.79
C LYS A 96 11.48 -5.95 -12.72
N LEU A 97 10.29 -5.74 -13.23
CA LEU A 97 9.22 -6.73 -13.16
C LEU A 97 8.77 -7.11 -14.55
N LYS A 98 8.21 -8.29 -14.67
CA LYS A 98 7.61 -8.74 -15.91
C LYS A 98 6.14 -8.48 -15.91
N VAL A 99 5.55 -8.40 -17.08
CA VAL A 99 4.12 -8.19 -17.21
C VAL A 99 3.36 -9.26 -16.42
N THR A 100 3.86 -10.49 -16.46
CA THR A 100 3.17 -11.58 -15.75
C THR A 100 3.24 -11.44 -14.24
N ASP A 101 4.12 -10.59 -13.71
CA ASP A 101 4.21 -10.38 -12.27
C ASP A 101 3.13 -9.46 -11.75
N LEU A 102 2.45 -8.73 -12.63
CA LEU A 102 1.53 -7.69 -12.19
C LEU A 102 0.31 -8.23 -11.47
N GLU A 103 -0.19 -9.36 -11.90
CA GLU A 103 -1.36 -9.93 -11.26
C GLU A 103 -1.05 -10.36 -9.83
N GLU A 104 0.07 -11.04 -9.67
CA GLU A 104 0.50 -11.44 -8.34
C GLU A 104 0.78 -10.23 -7.48
N ALA A 105 1.40 -9.21 -8.08
CA ALA A 105 1.71 -7.99 -7.37
C ALA A 105 0.43 -7.31 -6.87
N GLY A 106 -0.58 -7.25 -7.72
CA GLY A 106 -1.83 -6.64 -7.33
C GLY A 106 -2.46 -7.34 -6.14
N LYS A 107 -2.46 -8.66 -6.16
CA LYS A 107 -3.01 -9.42 -5.05
C LYS A 107 -2.23 -9.19 -3.77
N MET A 108 -0.92 -9.17 -3.89
CA MET A 108 -0.06 -8.95 -2.74
C MET A 108 -0.31 -7.58 -2.14
N ILE A 109 -0.45 -6.57 -2.97
CA ILE A 109 -0.69 -5.22 -2.51
C ILE A 109 -2.04 -5.13 -1.79
N GLU A 110 -3.05 -5.79 -2.33
CA GLU A 110 -4.35 -5.81 -1.67
C GLU A 110 -4.25 -6.42 -0.27
N GLU A 111 -3.48 -7.48 -0.14
CA GLU A 111 -3.27 -8.07 1.17
C GLU A 111 -2.55 -7.14 2.11
N ILE A 112 -1.54 -6.44 1.61
CA ILE A 112 -0.80 -5.49 2.42
C ILE A 112 -1.74 -4.40 2.93
N ILE A 113 -2.55 -3.86 2.05
CA ILE A 113 -3.46 -2.79 2.43
C ILE A 113 -4.51 -3.30 3.42
N SER A 114 -5.04 -4.49 3.17
CA SER A 114 -6.05 -5.05 4.05
C SER A 114 -5.50 -5.30 5.44
N SER A 115 -4.28 -5.84 5.52
CA SER A 115 -3.72 -6.17 6.82
C SER A 115 -3.20 -4.96 7.55
N SER A 116 -3.10 -3.82 6.89
CA SER A 116 -2.63 -2.60 7.52
C SER A 116 -3.68 -1.96 8.42
N GLY A 117 -4.90 -2.43 8.33
CA GLY A 117 -5.97 -1.80 9.09
C GLY A 117 -6.60 -0.61 8.42
N LEU A 118 -6.13 -0.26 7.23
CA LEU A 118 -6.69 0.88 6.53
C LEU A 118 -8.05 0.51 5.94
N ALA A 119 -9.06 1.28 6.30
CA ALA A 119 -10.38 1.09 5.74
C ALA A 119 -10.47 1.94 4.48
N ILE A 120 -10.56 1.28 3.34
CA ILE A 120 -10.67 1.98 2.08
C ILE A 120 -12.13 2.06 1.73
N ALA A 121 -12.61 3.27 1.54
CA ALA A 121 -13.99 3.45 1.14
C ALA A 121 -14.17 2.85 -0.24
N SER A 122 -15.08 1.94 -0.36
CA SER A 122 -15.37 1.33 -1.64
C SER A 122 -16.83 1.59 -1.96
N PRO A 123 -17.18 1.61 -3.23
CA PRO A 123 -18.59 1.80 -3.59
C PRO A 123 -19.50 0.78 -2.94
N LYS A 124 -19.01 -0.42 -2.79
CA LYS A 124 -19.80 -1.47 -2.19
C LYS A 124 -20.10 -1.15 -0.73
N ASP A 125 -19.09 -0.73 0.01
CA ASP A 125 -19.31 -0.39 1.41
C ASP A 125 -20.24 0.79 1.54
N ASP A 126 -20.07 1.77 0.68
CA ASP A 126 -20.92 2.94 0.71
C ASP A 126 -22.36 2.56 0.40
N GLU A 127 -22.55 1.74 -0.58
CA GLU A 127 -23.88 1.29 -0.91
C GLU A 127 -24.51 0.57 0.26
N LYS A 128 -23.72 -0.23 0.92
CA LYS A 128 -24.22 -0.97 2.04
C LYS A 128 -24.68 -0.04 3.13
N SER A 129 -23.88 0.95 3.42
CA SER A 129 -24.27 1.93 4.40
C SER A 129 -25.52 2.62 4.02
N SER A 130 -25.57 3.07 2.80
CA SER A 130 -26.76 3.76 2.34
C SER A 130 -27.96 2.86 2.40
N GLY A 131 -27.78 1.65 1.97
CA GLY A 131 -28.87 0.71 2.00
C GLY A 131 -29.40 0.50 3.38
N GLY A 132 -28.50 0.44 4.32
CA GLY A 132 -28.90 0.29 5.68
C GLY A 132 -29.71 1.45 6.14
N ASP A 133 -29.36 2.61 5.68
CA ASP A 133 -30.10 3.76 6.06
C ASP A 133 -31.42 3.81 5.47
N SER A 134 -31.46 3.44 4.29
CA SER A 134 -32.62 3.71 3.61
C SER A 134 -33.65 2.84 4.03
N PRO A 135 -33.84 2.26 4.44
CA PRO A 135 -34.95 1.70 4.50
C PRO A 135 -35.78 2.36 4.83
N ASN A 136 -35.60 2.67 4.64
CA ASN A 136 -35.95 3.18 4.83
C ASN A 136 -36.40 3.40 4.72
#